data_2b7367b6e85dc58113c913e4c09bfb4c
#
_entry.id   2b7367b6e85dc58113c913e4c09bfb4c
#
_cell.length_a   1.000
_cell.length_b   1.000
_cell.length_c   1.000
_cell.angle_alpha   90.00
_cell.angle_beta   90.00
_cell.angle_gamma   90.00
#
_symmetry.space_group_name_H-M   'P 1'
#
loop_
_entity.id
_entity.type
_entity.pdbx_description
1 polymer ?
#
loop_
_entity_poly.entity_id
_entity_poly.type
_entity_poly.pdbx_seq_one_letter_code
_entity_poly.pdbx_strand_id
1 'polypeptide(L)'
;LPVTDIWGVLMRKDSPLAARPTIRPQDLPGLPLLASNQYLVKNEFSGWFGEGYEKLNIITTYNLLYNASIMVEEGMGYALCLDKIVRTSGDSPLCFRPLEPKLEVGLHIAWKKYQFFSKAAEKFLECLQREIAAWRKADSPAQE
;
A
#
# COMPACT_ATOMS: atom_id res chain seq x y z
N LEU A 1 10.09 -0.70 -10.95
CA LEU A 1 8.98 -0.94 -11.87
C LEU A 1 8.32 0.40 -12.22
N PRO A 2 7.74 0.57 -13.41
CA PRO A 2 7.04 1.80 -13.81
C PRO A 2 5.60 1.87 -13.26
N VAL A 3 5.40 1.40 -12.05
CA VAL A 3 4.12 1.43 -11.33
C VAL A 3 4.36 1.80 -9.89
N THR A 4 3.38 2.47 -9.30
CA THR A 4 3.35 2.80 -7.88
C THR A 4 2.12 2.20 -7.24
N ASP A 5 2.25 1.85 -5.97
CA ASP A 5 1.13 1.58 -5.10
C ASP A 5 0.88 2.80 -4.22
N ILE A 6 -0.35 2.96 -3.78
CA ILE A 6 -0.74 4.07 -2.92
C ILE A 6 -1.13 3.57 -1.53
N TRP A 7 -0.76 4.36 -0.52
CA TRP A 7 -1.20 4.15 0.83
C TRP A 7 -2.65 4.56 1.03
N GLY A 8 -3.34 3.81 1.86
CA GLY A 8 -4.72 4.08 2.23
C GLY A 8 -5.15 3.31 3.45
N VAL A 9 -6.44 3.34 3.67
CA VAL A 9 -7.10 2.68 4.79
C VAL A 9 -8.09 1.65 4.25
N LEU A 10 -7.89 0.40 4.65
CA LEU A 10 -8.85 -0.68 4.45
C LEU A 10 -9.83 -0.69 5.61
N MET A 11 -11.11 -0.74 5.30
CA MET A 11 -12.19 -0.69 6.27
C MET A 11 -13.43 -1.42 5.76
N ARG A 12 -14.39 -1.65 6.65
CA ARG A 12 -15.71 -2.14 6.26
C ARG A 12 -16.48 -1.07 5.46
N LYS A 13 -17.29 -1.51 4.49
CA LYS A 13 -18.15 -0.60 3.68
C LYS A 13 -19.19 0.13 4.51
N ASP A 14 -19.63 -0.46 5.64
CA ASP A 14 -20.60 0.13 6.56
C ASP A 14 -19.99 1.09 7.58
N SER A 15 -18.67 1.28 7.56
CA SER A 15 -17.96 2.25 8.40
C SER A 15 -18.35 3.70 8.03
N PRO A 16 -18.58 4.59 9.02
CA PRO A 16 -18.80 6.01 8.74
C PRO A 16 -17.67 6.65 7.90
N LEU A 17 -16.44 6.17 8.09
CA LEU A 17 -15.27 6.67 7.35
C LEU A 17 -15.30 6.27 5.87
N ALA A 18 -16.00 5.20 5.51
CA ALA A 18 -16.14 4.73 4.14
C ALA A 18 -16.92 5.70 3.23
N ALA A 19 -17.69 6.61 3.80
CA ALA A 19 -18.39 7.66 3.05
C ALA A 19 -17.43 8.74 2.49
N ARG A 20 -16.21 8.83 3.01
CA ARG A 20 -15.21 9.78 2.52
C ARG A 20 -14.50 9.25 1.28
N PRO A 21 -14.18 10.08 0.29
CA PRO A 21 -13.41 9.66 -0.89
C PRO A 21 -11.93 9.42 -0.55
N THR A 22 -11.39 10.16 0.42
CA THR A 22 -9.99 10.12 0.87
C THR A 22 -9.90 10.23 2.38
N ILE A 23 -8.79 9.80 2.96
CA ILE A 23 -8.53 9.85 4.41
C ILE A 23 -7.36 10.79 4.69
N ARG A 24 -7.57 11.74 5.59
CA ARG A 24 -6.58 12.74 6.01
C ARG A 24 -5.99 12.39 7.38
N PRO A 25 -4.80 12.93 7.73
CA PRO A 25 -4.19 12.70 9.04
C PRO A 25 -5.13 12.93 10.23
N GLN A 26 -5.96 13.98 10.16
CA GLN A 26 -6.91 14.33 11.22
C GLN A 26 -8.10 13.37 11.37
N ASP A 27 -8.31 12.47 10.42
CA ASP A 27 -9.43 11.51 10.45
C ASP A 27 -9.10 10.24 11.25
N LEU A 28 -7.83 9.99 11.57
CA LEU A 28 -7.36 8.74 12.15
C LEU A 28 -7.14 8.75 13.67
N PRO A 29 -6.88 9.88 14.37
CA PRO A 29 -6.72 9.87 15.80
C PRO A 29 -7.91 9.26 16.53
N GLY A 30 -7.62 8.37 17.51
CA GLY A 30 -8.64 7.67 18.30
C GLY A 30 -9.26 6.44 17.64
N LEU A 31 -9.05 6.23 16.33
CA LEU A 31 -9.51 5.02 15.66
C LEU A 31 -8.62 3.82 16.00
N PRO A 32 -9.17 2.61 16.16
CA PRO A 32 -8.38 1.39 16.34
C PRO A 32 -7.69 1.04 15.01
N LEU A 33 -6.37 1.22 14.95
CA LEU A 33 -5.58 1.02 13.74
C LEU A 33 -4.80 -0.29 13.78
N LEU A 34 -4.75 -0.96 12.64
CA LEU A 34 -3.87 -2.08 12.35
C LEU A 34 -2.77 -1.58 11.40
N ALA A 35 -1.50 -1.78 11.73
CA ALA A 35 -0.37 -1.28 10.94
C ALA A 35 0.62 -2.38 10.59
N SER A 36 1.29 -2.25 9.45
CA SER A 36 2.34 -3.20 9.08
C SER A 36 3.59 -2.99 9.93
N ASN A 37 4.15 -4.08 10.47
CA ASN A 37 5.43 -4.06 11.20
C ASN A 37 6.57 -3.42 10.39
N GLN A 38 6.58 -3.60 9.08
CA GLN A 38 7.66 -3.12 8.22
C GLN A 38 7.67 -1.59 8.09
N TYR A 39 6.51 -0.95 8.20
CA TYR A 39 6.35 0.49 7.97
C TYR A 39 6.46 1.32 9.24
N LEU A 40 6.15 0.74 10.39
CA LEU A 40 6.42 1.37 11.69
C LEU A 40 7.93 1.63 11.89
N VAL A 41 8.78 0.75 11.34
CA VAL A 41 10.24 0.87 11.43
C VAL A 41 10.81 1.91 10.44
N LYS A 42 10.14 2.17 9.32
CA LYS A 42 10.66 3.03 8.24
C LYS A 42 10.30 4.52 8.37
N ASN A 43 9.55 4.92 9.37
CA ASN A 43 9.09 6.29 9.58
C ASN A 43 8.37 6.94 8.37
N GLU A 44 7.93 6.14 7.38
CA GLU A 44 7.25 6.67 6.19
C GLU A 44 5.97 7.42 6.56
N PHE A 45 5.28 6.96 7.60
CA PHE A 45 4.08 7.62 8.10
C PHE A 45 4.36 8.83 8.98
N SER A 46 5.49 8.90 9.68
CA SER A 46 5.76 10.02 10.58
C SER A 46 5.82 11.35 9.83
N GLY A 47 6.38 11.35 8.62
CA GLY A 47 6.40 12.52 7.74
C GLY A 47 5.00 12.92 7.24
N TRP A 48 4.14 11.93 6.97
CA TRP A 48 2.79 12.17 6.49
C TRP A 48 1.84 12.64 7.62
N PHE A 49 1.98 12.08 8.82
CA PHE A 49 1.19 12.45 9.99
C PHE A 49 1.69 13.72 10.70
N GLY A 50 2.97 14.05 10.56
CA GLY A 50 3.60 15.12 11.32
C GLY A 50 3.50 14.83 12.83
N GLU A 51 3.22 15.86 13.62
CA GLU A 51 3.08 15.77 15.10
C GLU A 51 1.91 14.87 15.56
N GLY A 52 1.04 14.46 14.66
CA GLY A 52 -0.10 13.57 14.95
C GLY A 52 0.26 12.09 15.06
N TYR A 53 1.46 11.67 14.64
CA TYR A 53 1.84 10.27 14.57
C TYR A 53 1.81 9.56 15.94
N GLU A 54 2.26 10.21 17.00
CA GLU A 54 2.25 9.66 18.36
C GLU A 54 0.83 9.50 18.96
N LYS A 55 -0.17 10.15 18.36
CA LYS A 55 -1.57 10.09 18.80
C LYS A 55 -2.36 8.96 18.15
N LEU A 56 -1.72 8.20 17.26
CA LEU A 56 -2.36 7.07 16.61
C LEU A 56 -2.57 5.91 17.58
N ASN A 57 -3.78 5.40 17.62
CA ASN A 57 -4.13 4.23 18.42
C ASN A 57 -3.88 2.94 17.62
N ILE A 58 -2.63 2.50 17.53
CA ILE A 58 -2.26 1.24 16.87
C ILE A 58 -2.53 0.10 17.84
N ILE A 59 -3.63 -0.60 17.65
CA ILE A 59 -4.06 -1.70 18.52
C ILE A 59 -3.37 -3.03 18.22
N THR A 60 -2.90 -3.22 16.98
CA THR A 60 -2.16 -4.41 16.58
C THR A 60 -1.30 -4.14 15.35
N THR A 61 -0.32 -5.02 15.14
CA THR A 61 0.54 -4.97 13.97
C THR A 61 0.43 -6.27 13.17
N TYR A 62 0.68 -6.19 11.86
CA TYR A 62 0.64 -7.34 10.98
C TYR A 62 1.87 -7.37 10.05
N ASN A 63 2.21 -8.56 9.58
CA ASN A 63 3.21 -8.79 8.54
C ASN A 63 2.57 -9.22 7.20
N LEU A 64 1.34 -9.72 7.23
CA LEU A 64 0.58 -10.13 6.06
C LEU A 64 -0.79 -9.45 6.07
N LEU A 65 -1.03 -8.60 5.07
CA LEU A 65 -2.27 -7.81 4.99
C LEU A 65 -3.53 -8.69 4.87
N TYR A 66 -3.43 -9.89 4.30
CA TYR A 66 -4.56 -10.80 4.24
C TYR A 66 -5.12 -11.12 5.64
N ASN A 67 -4.26 -11.39 6.63
CA ASN A 67 -4.70 -11.62 8.00
C ASN A 67 -5.35 -10.38 8.62
N ALA A 68 -4.77 -9.21 8.37
CA ALA A 68 -5.35 -7.95 8.85
C ALA A 68 -6.70 -7.66 8.19
N SER A 69 -6.91 -8.05 6.93
CA SER A 69 -8.19 -7.84 6.25
C SER A 69 -9.33 -8.65 6.90
N ILE A 70 -9.05 -9.86 7.39
CA ILE A 70 -10.02 -10.66 8.15
C ILE A 70 -10.38 -9.96 9.47
N MET A 71 -9.37 -9.41 10.17
CA MET A 71 -9.61 -8.65 11.41
C MET A 71 -10.46 -7.40 11.15
N VAL A 72 -10.24 -6.70 10.04
CA VAL A 72 -11.05 -5.54 9.63
C VAL A 72 -12.48 -5.98 9.30
N GLU A 73 -12.65 -7.10 8.60
CA GLU A 73 -13.97 -7.67 8.27
C GLU A 73 -14.77 -7.99 9.53
N GLU A 74 -14.11 -8.54 10.55
CA GLU A 74 -14.69 -8.82 11.87
C GLU A 74 -14.88 -7.55 12.74
N GLY A 75 -14.58 -6.37 12.22
CA GLY A 75 -14.84 -5.09 12.90
C GLY A 75 -13.82 -4.71 13.95
N MET A 76 -12.62 -5.31 13.98
CA MET A 76 -11.57 -4.97 14.95
C MET A 76 -11.02 -3.56 14.77
N GLY A 77 -11.07 -2.99 13.55
CA GLY A 77 -10.53 -1.66 13.29
C GLY A 77 -10.27 -1.37 11.81
N TYR A 78 -9.29 -0.53 11.57
CA TYR A 78 -8.94 0.03 10.26
C TYR A 78 -7.50 -0.34 9.92
N ALA A 79 -7.22 -0.94 8.77
CA ALA A 79 -5.85 -1.28 8.41
C ALA A 79 -5.21 -0.23 7.51
N LEU A 80 -4.08 0.33 7.96
CA LEU A 80 -3.19 1.15 7.12
C LEU A 80 -2.41 0.24 6.18
N CYS A 81 -2.67 0.33 4.87
CA CYS A 81 -2.11 -0.60 3.89
C CYS A 81 -1.93 0.03 2.51
N LEU A 82 -1.24 -0.70 1.64
CA LEU A 82 -1.18 -0.38 0.21
C LEU A 82 -2.44 -0.88 -0.52
N ASP A 83 -2.77 -0.21 -1.62
CA ASP A 83 -3.85 -0.62 -2.52
C ASP A 83 -3.57 -1.94 -3.25
N LYS A 84 -4.56 -2.49 -3.94
CA LYS A 84 -4.47 -3.65 -4.85
C LYS A 84 -4.08 -4.99 -4.20
N ILE A 85 -3.83 -5.07 -2.90
CA ILE A 85 -3.42 -6.32 -2.23
C ILE A 85 -4.64 -7.15 -1.80
N VAL A 86 -5.72 -6.48 -1.37
CA VAL A 86 -6.96 -7.13 -0.92
C VAL A 86 -8.09 -6.78 -1.88
N ARG A 87 -8.92 -7.75 -2.18
CA ARG A 87 -10.10 -7.53 -3.02
C ARG A 87 -11.15 -6.70 -2.25
N THR A 88 -11.49 -5.54 -2.81
CA THR A 88 -12.48 -4.61 -2.25
C THR A 88 -13.69 -4.38 -3.17
N SER A 89 -13.72 -5.08 -4.33
CA SER A 89 -14.78 -4.99 -5.34
C SER A 89 -15.81 -6.12 -5.21
N GLY A 90 -16.94 -5.97 -5.88
CA GLY A 90 -18.05 -6.94 -5.87
C GLY A 90 -18.66 -7.09 -4.48
N ASP A 91 -18.90 -8.32 -4.06
CA ASP A 91 -19.56 -8.67 -2.79
C ASP A 91 -18.64 -8.55 -1.56
N SER A 92 -17.40 -8.07 -1.72
CA SER A 92 -16.51 -7.85 -0.58
C SER A 92 -17.16 -6.87 0.42
N PRO A 93 -17.18 -7.17 1.72
CA PRO A 93 -17.67 -6.23 2.75
C PRO A 93 -16.69 -5.09 3.00
N LEU A 94 -15.49 -5.16 2.40
CA LEU A 94 -14.41 -4.20 2.60
C LEU A 94 -14.36 -3.15 1.49
N CYS A 95 -13.87 -1.97 1.83
CA CYS A 95 -13.50 -0.92 0.90
C CYS A 95 -12.15 -0.33 1.27
N PHE A 96 -11.49 0.28 0.29
CA PHE A 96 -10.23 0.99 0.44
C PHE A 96 -10.45 2.48 0.17
N ARG A 97 -9.81 3.35 0.97
CA ARG A 97 -9.78 4.79 0.73
C ARG A 97 -8.35 5.28 0.77
N PRO A 98 -7.88 5.98 -0.29
CA PRO A 98 -6.52 6.49 -0.35
C PRO A 98 -6.28 7.59 0.68
N LEU A 99 -5.02 7.75 1.07
CA LEU A 99 -4.59 8.85 1.93
C LEU A 99 -4.54 10.18 1.15
N GLU A 100 -4.80 11.30 1.84
CA GLU A 100 -4.66 12.66 1.35
C GLU A 100 -3.94 13.54 2.41
N PRO A 101 -2.79 14.15 2.09
CA PRO A 101 -2.06 14.10 0.81
C PRO A 101 -1.69 12.68 0.39
N LYS A 102 -1.65 12.46 -0.94
CA LYS A 102 -1.34 11.14 -1.52
C LYS A 102 0.06 10.68 -1.09
N LEU A 103 0.16 9.47 -0.60
CA LEU A 103 1.41 8.82 -0.24
C LEU A 103 1.63 7.62 -1.17
N GLU A 104 2.67 7.68 -1.99
CA GLU A 104 2.99 6.67 -3.01
C GLU A 104 4.25 5.90 -2.66
N VAL A 105 4.27 4.63 -3.05
CA VAL A 105 5.43 3.74 -2.91
C VAL A 105 5.80 3.18 -4.26
N GLY A 106 7.04 3.41 -4.68
CA GLY A 106 7.60 2.80 -5.87
C GLY A 106 7.91 1.32 -5.66
N LEU A 107 7.62 0.50 -6.65
CA LEU A 107 7.93 -0.92 -6.63
C LEU A 107 9.33 -1.18 -7.20
N HIS A 108 10.13 -1.97 -6.49
CA HIS A 108 11.48 -2.31 -6.87
C HIS A 108 11.66 -3.82 -6.94
N ILE A 109 12.47 -4.27 -7.91
CA ILE A 109 12.96 -5.64 -7.96
C ILE A 109 14.42 -5.61 -7.55
N ALA A 110 14.78 -6.44 -6.58
CA ALA A 110 16.13 -6.55 -6.09
C ALA A 110 16.61 -8.00 -6.16
N TRP A 111 17.89 -8.18 -6.45
CA TRP A 111 18.56 -9.47 -6.39
C TRP A 111 19.92 -9.32 -5.75
N LYS A 112 20.46 -10.45 -5.26
CA LYS A 112 21.77 -10.47 -4.62
C LYS A 112 22.86 -10.14 -5.64
N LYS A 113 23.72 -9.20 -5.31
CA LYS A 113 24.92 -8.88 -6.12
C LYS A 113 25.79 -10.13 -6.27
N TYR A 114 26.28 -10.39 -7.48
CA TYR A 114 27.07 -11.58 -7.83
C TYR A 114 26.33 -12.92 -7.72
N GLN A 115 25.03 -12.93 -7.81
CA GLN A 115 24.27 -14.17 -7.87
C GLN A 115 24.42 -14.81 -9.26
N PHE A 116 24.71 -16.10 -9.30
CA PHE A 116 24.59 -16.90 -10.53
C PHE A 116 23.10 -17.22 -10.75
N PHE A 117 22.59 -16.80 -11.89
CA PHE A 117 21.24 -17.14 -12.29
C PHE A 117 21.21 -18.41 -13.13
N SER A 118 20.12 -19.16 -13.04
CA SER A 118 19.83 -20.18 -14.04
C SER A 118 19.50 -19.49 -15.38
N LYS A 119 19.67 -20.23 -16.50
CA LYS A 119 19.32 -19.72 -17.84
C LYS A 119 17.86 -19.22 -17.92
N ALA A 120 16.95 -19.89 -17.19
CA ALA A 120 15.55 -19.45 -17.13
C ALA A 120 15.39 -18.11 -16.40
N ALA A 121 16.09 -17.92 -15.27
CA ALA A 121 16.04 -16.66 -14.53
C ALA A 121 16.70 -15.51 -15.32
N GLU A 122 17.80 -15.75 -16.01
CA GLU A 122 18.42 -14.76 -16.91
C GLU A 122 17.44 -14.35 -18.01
N LYS A 123 16.79 -15.33 -18.65
CA LYS A 123 15.81 -15.04 -19.72
C LYS A 123 14.58 -14.28 -19.20
N PHE A 124 14.12 -14.63 -18.01
CA PHE A 124 13.03 -13.88 -17.36
C PHE A 124 13.41 -12.42 -17.12
N LEU A 125 14.62 -12.16 -16.58
CA LEU A 125 15.08 -10.80 -16.31
C LEU A 125 15.27 -9.97 -17.61
N GLU A 126 15.80 -10.58 -18.68
CA GLU A 126 15.89 -9.94 -20.00
C GLU A 126 14.50 -9.52 -20.53
N CYS A 127 13.54 -10.44 -20.47
CA CYS A 127 12.16 -10.16 -20.91
C CYS A 127 11.54 -9.05 -20.09
N LEU A 128 11.67 -9.12 -18.75
CA LEU A 128 11.14 -8.12 -17.85
C LEU A 128 11.74 -6.72 -18.09
N GLN A 129 13.06 -6.64 -18.26
CA GLN A 129 13.73 -5.36 -18.55
C GLN A 129 13.25 -4.76 -19.89
N ARG A 130 13.05 -5.61 -20.90
CA ARG A 130 12.50 -5.19 -22.20
C ARG A 130 11.08 -4.64 -22.06
N GLU A 131 10.22 -5.32 -21.34
CA GLU A 131 8.84 -4.86 -21.10
C GLU A 131 8.80 -3.53 -20.32
N ILE A 132 9.63 -3.40 -19.29
CA ILE A 132 9.77 -2.15 -18.51
C ILE A 132 10.23 -1.00 -19.43
N ALA A 133 11.21 -1.26 -20.32
CA ALA A 133 11.71 -0.25 -21.24
C ALA A 133 10.63 0.17 -22.27
N ALA A 134 9.83 -0.78 -22.75
CA ALA A 134 8.71 -0.50 -23.65
C ALA A 134 7.63 0.35 -22.96
N TRP A 135 7.31 0.04 -21.73
CA TRP A 135 6.33 0.79 -20.92
C TRP A 135 6.75 2.24 -20.68
N ARG A 136 8.02 2.46 -20.30
CA ARG A 136 8.57 3.81 -20.10
C ARG A 136 8.51 4.66 -21.35
N LYS A 137 8.66 4.05 -22.54
CA LYS A 137 8.53 4.77 -23.82
C LYS A 137 7.08 5.13 -24.16
N ALA A 138 6.13 4.28 -23.78
CA ALA A 138 4.71 4.53 -24.01
C ALA A 138 4.14 5.64 -23.09
N ASP A 139 4.67 5.74 -21.85
CA ASP A 139 4.24 6.75 -20.86
C ASP A 139 4.98 8.09 -20.97
N SER A 140 5.99 8.22 -21.82
CA SER A 140 6.62 9.53 -22.10
C SER A 140 5.71 10.30 -23.07
N PRO A 141 5.06 11.41 -22.63
CA PRO A 141 4.35 12.27 -23.57
C PRO A 141 5.34 12.76 -24.61
N ALA A 142 4.93 12.69 -25.89
CA ALA A 142 5.67 13.29 -26.99
C ALA A 142 5.95 14.76 -26.61
N GLN A 143 7.21 15.11 -26.47
CA GLN A 143 7.62 16.50 -26.41
C GLN A 143 7.38 17.09 -27.80
N GLU A 144 6.28 17.81 -27.95
CA GLU A 144 6.12 18.83 -28.99
C GLU A 144 6.64 20.17 -28.50
#